data_c65578820ec574a9fe7406b9c7834b54
#
_entry.id   c65578820ec574a9fe7406b9c7834b54
#
_cell.length_a   1.000
_cell.length_b   1.000
_cell.length_c   1.000
_cell.angle_alpha   90.00
_cell.angle_beta   90.00
_cell.angle_gamma   90.00
#
_symmetry.space_group_name_H-M   'P 1'
#
loop_
_entity.id
_entity.type
_entity.pdbx_description
1 polymer ?
#
loop_
_entity_poly.entity_id
_entity_poly.type
_entity_poly.pdbx_seq_one_letter_code
_entity_poly.pdbx_strand_id
1 'polypeptide(L)'
;MPRQIKRLKEAMVFLEDVHTDLVTSIRNGFGDWIKIREHSNTLEGGPVNYKPRTKAGIIHDHIEKYVRSTFNGKEGIVVDDFKGVFGINLQEELFIRFKKMDKEYSVRSYNTQQHSKYMKQGQIDGFPEKPTFLFAGYIPDKSWSNIKGVYIACWIGNVLEWVDEFGKYSSEQTIIEFNPQNADAFKEIEKRIKLKGGKKGDTKTGTND
;
A
#
# COMPACT_ATOMS: atom_id res chain seq x y z
N MET A 1 21.92 1.13 -25.22
CA MET A 1 21.37 -0.26 -25.20
C MET A 1 19.96 -0.22 -24.67
N PRO A 2 19.05 -1.10 -25.11
CA PRO A 2 17.72 -1.18 -24.48
C PRO A 2 17.89 -1.56 -23.00
N ARG A 3 17.06 -0.96 -22.14
CA ARG A 3 17.05 -1.24 -20.69
C ARG A 3 16.63 -2.70 -20.48
N GLN A 4 17.37 -3.44 -19.66
CA GLN A 4 16.99 -4.78 -19.25
C GLN A 4 15.97 -4.68 -18.13
N ILE A 5 14.72 -5.05 -18.42
CA ILE A 5 13.63 -5.00 -17.46
C ILE A 5 13.70 -6.26 -16.60
N LYS A 6 13.76 -6.06 -15.27
CA LYS A 6 13.83 -7.15 -14.31
C LYS A 6 12.47 -7.85 -14.19
N ARG A 7 12.48 -9.18 -14.22
CA ARG A 7 11.32 -10.01 -13.88
C ARG A 7 11.08 -9.97 -12.38
N LEU A 8 9.91 -10.38 -11.95
CA LEU A 8 9.51 -10.35 -10.53
C LEU A 8 10.58 -10.98 -9.61
N LYS A 9 11.04 -12.19 -9.91
CA LYS A 9 12.05 -12.88 -9.10
C LYS A 9 13.36 -12.11 -8.99
N GLU A 10 13.81 -11.48 -10.06
CA GLU A 10 15.02 -10.67 -10.09
C GLU A 10 14.84 -9.36 -9.31
N ALA A 11 13.67 -8.74 -9.41
CA ALA A 11 13.35 -7.53 -8.65
C ALA A 11 13.24 -7.81 -7.14
N MET A 12 12.68 -8.96 -6.76
CA MET A 12 12.51 -9.34 -5.36
C MET A 12 13.84 -9.46 -4.61
N VAL A 13 14.94 -9.84 -5.27
CA VAL A 13 16.28 -9.88 -4.66
C VAL A 13 16.68 -8.51 -4.06
N PHE A 14 16.31 -7.41 -4.74
CA PHE A 14 16.60 -6.05 -4.30
C PHE A 14 15.53 -5.49 -3.36
N LEU A 15 14.31 -6.03 -3.41
CA LEU A 15 13.18 -5.56 -2.63
C LEU A 15 13.11 -6.19 -1.25
N GLU A 16 13.68 -7.37 -1.06
CA GLU A 16 13.58 -8.16 0.18
C GLU A 16 14.01 -7.35 1.42
N ASP A 17 15.15 -6.65 1.34
CA ASP A 17 15.70 -5.86 2.44
C ASP A 17 14.90 -4.58 2.75
N VAL A 18 14.15 -4.08 1.79
CA VAL A 18 13.42 -2.79 1.89
C VAL A 18 11.91 -2.94 1.94
N HIS A 19 11.41 -4.12 1.71
CA HIS A 19 9.99 -4.44 1.57
C HIS A 19 9.16 -3.97 2.79
N THR A 20 9.56 -4.36 4.00
CA THR A 20 8.84 -3.98 5.23
C THR A 20 8.80 -2.47 5.43
N ASP A 21 9.89 -1.78 5.14
CA ASP A 21 10.02 -0.33 5.26
C ASP A 21 9.16 0.41 4.22
N LEU A 22 9.09 -0.12 3.00
CA LEU A 22 8.20 0.42 1.95
C LEU A 22 6.73 0.30 2.35
N VAL A 23 6.31 -0.88 2.82
CA VAL A 23 4.94 -1.12 3.32
C VAL A 23 4.60 -0.18 4.47
N THR A 24 5.51 -0.08 5.45
CA THR A 24 5.33 0.75 6.64
C THR A 24 5.19 2.22 6.25
N SER A 25 6.05 2.72 5.36
CA SER A 25 6.00 4.10 4.88
C SER A 25 4.68 4.43 4.18
N ILE A 26 4.18 3.51 3.33
CA ILE A 26 2.90 3.69 2.63
C ILE A 26 1.73 3.64 3.61
N ARG A 27 1.73 2.70 4.56
CA ARG A 27 0.67 2.58 5.58
C ARG A 27 0.64 3.78 6.51
N ASN A 28 1.79 4.28 6.94
CA ASN A 28 1.90 5.46 7.79
C ASN A 28 1.39 6.71 7.07
N GLY A 29 1.76 6.91 5.79
CA GLY A 29 1.25 8.01 4.98
C GLY A 29 -0.27 7.98 4.84
N PHE A 30 -0.86 6.80 4.66
CA PHE A 30 -2.32 6.65 4.66
C PHE A 30 -2.93 6.86 6.06
N GLY A 31 -2.27 6.41 7.12
CA GLY A 31 -2.69 6.64 8.51
C GLY A 31 -2.76 8.12 8.87
N ASP A 32 -1.81 8.92 8.40
CA ASP A 32 -1.85 10.37 8.60
C ASP A 32 -3.03 11.03 7.86
N TRP A 33 -3.39 10.55 6.66
CA TRP A 33 -4.62 10.96 6.00
C TRP A 33 -5.87 10.70 6.86
N ILE A 34 -5.96 9.54 7.52
CA ILE A 34 -7.08 9.22 8.41
C ILE A 34 -7.19 10.24 9.54
N LYS A 35 -6.07 10.58 10.19
CA LYS A 35 -6.01 11.59 11.25
C LYS A 35 -6.45 12.98 10.75
N ILE A 36 -5.99 13.39 9.57
CA ILE A 36 -6.37 14.68 8.94
C ILE A 36 -7.88 14.71 8.68
N ARG A 37 -8.44 13.63 8.15
CA ARG A 37 -9.88 13.51 7.92
C ARG A 37 -10.67 13.58 9.23
N GLU A 38 -10.24 12.88 10.26
CA GLU A 38 -10.86 12.92 11.58
C GLU A 38 -10.81 14.32 12.18
N HIS A 39 -9.66 14.96 12.10
CA HIS A 39 -9.54 16.35 12.56
C HIS A 39 -10.46 17.29 11.76
N SER A 40 -10.62 17.09 10.45
CA SER A 40 -11.52 17.94 9.65
C SER A 40 -12.99 17.85 10.09
N ASN A 41 -13.40 16.77 10.74
CA ASN A 41 -14.74 16.61 11.30
C ASN A 41 -15.00 17.48 12.53
N THR A 42 -13.93 17.96 13.18
CA THR A 42 -14.04 18.82 14.38
C THR A 42 -13.99 20.32 14.05
N LEU A 43 -13.81 20.67 12.78
CA LEU A 43 -13.72 22.08 12.35
C LEU A 43 -15.09 22.75 12.42
N GLU A 44 -15.08 24.02 12.81
CA GLU A 44 -16.25 24.89 12.74
C GLU A 44 -16.72 25.00 11.27
N GLY A 45 -18.00 24.74 11.00
CA GLY A 45 -18.54 24.62 9.63
C GLY A 45 -18.65 23.19 9.10
N GLY A 46 -18.18 22.20 9.85
CA GLY A 46 -18.32 20.77 9.53
C GLY A 46 -17.22 20.17 8.69
N PRO A 47 -17.33 18.90 8.33
CA PRO A 47 -16.27 18.14 7.67
C PRO A 47 -16.00 18.59 6.24
N VAL A 48 -14.72 18.69 5.88
CA VAL A 48 -14.30 18.96 4.51
C VAL A 48 -14.45 17.72 3.63
N ASN A 49 -15.24 17.82 2.56
CA ASN A 49 -15.35 16.73 1.58
C ASN A 49 -14.24 16.84 0.52
N TYR A 50 -13.08 16.28 0.83
CA TYR A 50 -11.93 16.26 -0.07
C TYR A 50 -12.23 15.48 -1.35
N LYS A 51 -11.86 16.03 -2.51
CA LYS A 51 -11.92 15.33 -3.80
C LYS A 51 -10.89 14.17 -3.82
N PRO A 52 -11.13 13.09 -4.57
CA PRO A 52 -10.22 11.93 -4.66
C PRO A 52 -8.77 12.31 -5.01
N ARG A 53 -8.58 13.31 -5.89
CA ARG A 53 -7.26 13.83 -6.24
C ARG A 53 -6.54 14.46 -5.04
N THR A 54 -7.26 15.28 -4.26
CA THR A 54 -6.72 15.94 -3.06
C THR A 54 -6.32 14.90 -2.01
N LYS A 55 -7.19 13.90 -1.77
CA LYS A 55 -6.89 12.78 -0.87
C LYS A 55 -5.60 12.06 -1.27
N ALA A 56 -5.48 11.71 -2.56
CA ALA A 56 -4.29 11.04 -3.08
C ALA A 56 -3.03 11.91 -2.99
N GLY A 57 -3.15 13.24 -3.16
CA GLY A 57 -2.05 14.19 -2.98
C GLY A 57 -1.56 14.23 -1.54
N ILE A 58 -2.48 14.44 -0.59
CA ILE A 58 -2.15 14.45 0.85
C ILE A 58 -1.44 13.14 1.25
N ILE A 59 -1.98 12.00 0.86
CA ILE A 59 -1.37 10.71 1.18
C ILE A 59 0.02 10.58 0.55
N HIS A 60 0.19 11.05 -0.69
CA HIS A 60 1.49 11.02 -1.38
C HIS A 60 2.54 11.83 -0.62
N ASP A 61 2.21 13.06 -0.21
CA ASP A 61 3.13 13.94 0.52
C ASP A 61 3.54 13.31 1.87
N HIS A 62 2.60 12.65 2.55
CA HIS A 62 2.90 11.94 3.78
C HIS A 62 3.70 10.66 3.55
N ILE A 63 3.45 9.91 2.46
CA ILE A 63 4.30 8.77 2.07
C ILE A 63 5.74 9.26 1.81
N GLU A 64 5.90 10.35 1.05
CA GLU A 64 7.21 10.96 0.79
C GLU A 64 7.95 11.27 2.09
N LYS A 65 7.29 11.93 3.06
CA LYS A 65 7.85 12.21 4.39
C LYS A 65 8.40 10.95 5.06
N TYR A 66 7.61 9.87 5.10
CA TYR A 66 8.03 8.62 5.74
C TYR A 66 9.14 7.90 4.95
N VAL A 67 9.07 7.90 3.64
CA VAL A 67 10.11 7.35 2.78
C VAL A 67 11.43 8.08 2.98
N ARG A 68 11.44 9.42 2.99
CA ARG A 68 12.65 10.21 3.27
C ARG A 68 13.20 9.89 4.65
N SER A 69 12.36 9.85 5.69
CA SER A 69 12.82 9.55 7.07
C SER A 69 13.36 8.13 7.22
N THR A 70 12.85 7.17 6.46
CA THR A 70 13.22 5.75 6.57
C THR A 70 14.46 5.40 5.77
N PHE A 71 14.62 6.01 4.58
CA PHE A 71 15.61 5.57 3.60
C PHE A 71 16.78 6.54 3.39
N ASN A 72 16.68 7.81 3.82
CA ASN A 72 17.81 8.74 3.69
C ASN A 72 19.05 8.23 4.43
N GLY A 73 20.18 8.24 3.73
CA GLY A 73 21.47 7.81 4.26
C GLY A 73 21.69 6.30 4.32
N LYS A 74 20.72 5.47 3.87
CA LYS A 74 20.96 4.03 3.72
C LYS A 74 21.83 3.76 2.49
N GLU A 75 22.81 2.89 2.66
CA GLU A 75 23.71 2.49 1.59
C GLU A 75 22.96 1.87 0.40
N GLY A 76 23.35 2.22 -0.80
CA GLY A 76 22.71 1.74 -2.02
C GLY A 76 21.33 2.31 -2.32
N ILE A 77 20.83 3.26 -1.50
CA ILE A 77 19.50 3.86 -1.67
C ILE A 77 19.62 5.38 -1.85
N VAL A 78 19.12 5.88 -2.97
CA VAL A 78 19.02 7.32 -3.23
C VAL A 78 17.54 7.71 -3.24
N VAL A 79 17.15 8.59 -2.32
CA VAL A 79 15.80 9.14 -2.20
C VAL A 79 15.82 10.59 -2.63
N ASP A 80 15.16 10.94 -3.73
CA ASP A 80 15.20 12.31 -4.24
C ASP A 80 14.00 12.62 -5.14
N ASP A 81 13.93 13.90 -5.55
CA ASP A 81 13.08 14.40 -6.61
C ASP A 81 13.84 14.41 -7.95
N PHE A 82 13.55 13.44 -8.78
CA PHE A 82 14.14 13.30 -10.11
C PHE A 82 13.30 14.09 -11.13
N LYS A 83 13.73 15.31 -11.48
CA LYS A 83 12.98 16.19 -12.40
C LYS A 83 11.50 16.39 -11.99
N GLY A 84 11.26 16.62 -10.70
CA GLY A 84 9.92 16.82 -10.14
C GLY A 84 9.11 15.54 -9.97
N VAL A 85 9.79 14.40 -9.97
CA VAL A 85 9.19 13.08 -9.67
C VAL A 85 9.88 12.50 -8.46
N PHE A 86 9.18 12.47 -7.34
CA PHE A 86 9.65 11.80 -6.15
C PHE A 86 9.76 10.29 -6.34
N GLY A 87 10.86 9.70 -5.87
CA GLY A 87 11.09 8.27 -5.91
C GLY A 87 12.34 7.81 -5.18
N ILE A 88 12.54 6.50 -5.19
CA ILE A 88 13.72 5.82 -4.66
C ILE A 88 14.45 5.15 -5.81
N ASN A 89 15.75 5.38 -5.90
CA ASN A 89 16.66 4.57 -6.71
C ASN A 89 17.36 3.56 -5.78
N LEU A 90 17.08 2.29 -5.99
CA LEU A 90 17.58 1.19 -5.19
C LEU A 90 18.69 0.48 -5.95
N GLN A 91 19.93 0.62 -5.47
CA GLN A 91 21.16 -0.03 -5.97
C GLN A 91 21.39 0.16 -7.47
N GLU A 92 20.89 1.25 -8.07
CA GLU A 92 20.86 1.50 -9.51
C GLU A 92 20.14 0.43 -10.35
N GLU A 93 19.41 -0.48 -9.70
CA GLU A 93 18.74 -1.62 -10.32
C GLU A 93 17.22 -1.44 -10.41
N LEU A 94 16.61 -0.77 -9.42
CA LEU A 94 15.19 -0.47 -9.38
C LEU A 94 14.96 1.02 -9.10
N PHE A 95 14.01 1.62 -9.81
CA PHE A 95 13.52 2.96 -9.52
C PHE A 95 12.03 2.90 -9.19
N ILE A 96 11.67 3.29 -7.97
CA ILE A 96 10.33 3.10 -7.40
C ILE A 96 9.64 4.46 -7.22
N ARG A 97 8.47 4.62 -7.84
CA ARG A 97 7.56 5.76 -7.62
C ARG A 97 6.39 5.34 -6.77
N PHE A 98 5.90 6.27 -5.93
CA PHE A 98 4.76 6.03 -5.04
C PHE A 98 3.47 6.56 -5.64
N LYS A 99 2.42 5.73 -5.76
CA LYS A 99 1.16 6.11 -6.38
C LYS A 99 -0.05 5.39 -5.77
N LYS A 100 -1.22 6.07 -5.82
CA LYS A 100 -2.49 5.39 -5.65
C LYS A 100 -2.75 4.51 -6.86
N MET A 101 -3.17 3.27 -6.63
CA MET A 101 -3.55 2.30 -7.66
C MET A 101 -5.07 2.09 -7.68
N ASP A 102 -5.58 1.63 -8.80
CA ASP A 102 -6.93 1.07 -8.92
C ASP A 102 -6.93 -0.46 -8.78
N LYS A 103 -8.08 -1.09 -9.01
CA LYS A 103 -8.23 -2.55 -8.88
C LYS A 103 -7.47 -3.35 -9.94
N GLU A 104 -7.11 -2.73 -11.03
CA GLU A 104 -6.24 -3.29 -12.08
C GLU A 104 -4.77 -2.92 -11.89
N TYR A 105 -4.38 -2.41 -10.71
CA TYR A 105 -3.04 -1.92 -10.36
C TYR A 105 -2.53 -0.78 -11.23
N SER A 106 -3.42 -0.15 -12.00
CA SER A 106 -3.11 0.98 -12.85
C SER A 106 -2.97 2.26 -12.03
N VAL A 107 -2.05 3.12 -12.47
CA VAL A 107 -1.80 4.42 -11.84
C VAL A 107 -2.34 5.54 -12.71
N ARG A 108 -3.13 6.45 -12.13
CA ARG A 108 -3.55 7.65 -12.83
C ARG A 108 -2.49 8.72 -12.72
N SER A 109 -2.01 9.21 -13.84
CA SER A 109 -1.11 10.34 -13.95
C SER A 109 -1.53 11.22 -15.12
N TYR A 110 -1.07 12.49 -15.11
CA TYR A 110 -1.19 13.30 -16.34
C TYR A 110 -0.39 12.66 -17.45
N ASN A 111 -0.94 12.66 -18.66
CA ASN A 111 -0.25 12.12 -19.83
C ASN A 111 0.83 13.11 -20.30
N THR A 112 1.95 13.10 -19.60
CA THR A 112 3.16 13.85 -19.95
C THR A 112 4.12 12.95 -20.73
N GLN A 113 5.02 13.56 -21.52
CA GLN A 113 6.08 12.80 -22.19
C GLN A 113 6.94 12.00 -21.20
N GLN A 114 7.25 12.59 -20.04
CA GLN A 114 7.99 11.93 -18.97
C GLN A 114 7.24 10.70 -18.42
N HIS A 115 5.93 10.83 -18.17
CA HIS A 115 5.12 9.70 -17.70
C HIS A 115 5.03 8.60 -18.77
N SER A 116 4.84 8.97 -20.04
CA SER A 116 4.82 8.01 -21.16
C SER A 116 6.15 7.28 -21.30
N LYS A 117 7.28 7.97 -21.18
CA LYS A 117 8.61 7.34 -21.17
C LYS A 117 8.79 6.41 -19.98
N TYR A 118 8.34 6.82 -18.78
CA TYR A 118 8.38 6.00 -17.57
C TYR A 118 7.60 4.69 -17.76
N MET A 119 6.36 4.79 -18.23
CA MET A 119 5.55 3.60 -18.52
C MET A 119 6.19 2.66 -19.53
N LYS A 120 6.84 3.20 -20.57
CA LYS A 120 7.52 2.41 -21.61
C LYS A 120 8.91 1.94 -21.20
N GLN A 121 9.33 2.12 -19.95
CA GLN A 121 10.68 1.81 -19.47
C GLN A 121 11.77 2.54 -20.29
N GLY A 122 11.42 3.69 -20.87
CA GLY A 122 12.31 4.48 -21.73
C GLY A 122 13.24 5.35 -20.94
N GLN A 123 14.31 5.82 -21.57
CA GLN A 123 15.24 6.77 -20.95
C GLN A 123 14.58 8.12 -20.71
N ILE A 124 14.76 8.65 -19.52
CA ILE A 124 14.27 9.96 -19.08
C ILE A 124 15.48 10.77 -18.62
N ASP A 125 15.66 11.97 -19.18
CA ASP A 125 16.77 12.84 -18.82
C ASP A 125 16.72 13.20 -17.34
N GLY A 126 17.84 13.01 -16.63
CA GLY A 126 17.96 13.25 -15.19
C GLY A 126 17.39 12.16 -14.31
N PHE A 127 17.01 11.01 -14.89
CA PHE A 127 16.72 9.77 -14.17
C PHE A 127 17.90 8.80 -14.30
N PRO A 128 18.04 7.88 -13.35
CA PRO A 128 19.02 6.79 -13.48
C PRO A 128 18.83 6.02 -14.80
N GLU A 129 19.93 5.61 -15.41
CA GLU A 129 19.91 5.01 -16.75
C GLU A 129 19.54 3.53 -16.75
N LYS A 130 19.97 2.80 -15.73
CA LYS A 130 19.89 1.34 -15.69
C LYS A 130 18.61 0.77 -15.05
N PRO A 131 18.02 1.38 -14.00
CA PRO A 131 17.02 0.69 -13.18
C PRO A 131 15.74 0.40 -13.94
N THR A 132 15.09 -0.72 -13.60
CA THR A 132 13.70 -1.00 -13.95
C THR A 132 12.79 -0.04 -13.22
N PHE A 133 11.85 0.59 -13.91
CA PHE A 133 10.89 1.52 -13.34
C PHE A 133 9.67 0.78 -12.75
N LEU A 134 9.40 1.01 -11.49
CA LEU A 134 8.33 0.37 -10.73
C LEU A 134 7.41 1.39 -10.08
N PHE A 135 6.18 0.98 -9.82
CA PHE A 135 5.27 1.72 -8.96
C PHE A 135 5.04 0.92 -7.67
N ALA A 136 5.34 1.52 -6.53
CA ALA A 136 4.83 1.05 -5.24
C ALA A 136 3.59 1.87 -4.87
N GLY A 137 2.55 1.21 -4.36
CA GLY A 137 1.33 1.93 -4.09
C GLY A 137 0.31 1.17 -3.28
N TYR A 138 -0.83 1.82 -3.10
CA TYR A 138 -1.93 1.32 -2.30
C TYR A 138 -3.25 1.40 -3.06
N ILE A 139 -4.16 0.49 -2.74
CA ILE A 139 -5.54 0.52 -3.21
C ILE A 139 -6.42 0.90 -2.01
N PRO A 140 -7.02 2.11 -1.98
CA PRO A 140 -7.94 2.47 -0.91
C PRO A 140 -9.28 1.77 -1.09
N ASP A 141 -10.03 1.62 -0.01
CA ASP A 141 -11.44 1.27 -0.08
C ASP A 141 -12.29 2.42 -0.66
N LYS A 142 -13.57 2.19 -0.90
CA LYS A 142 -14.49 3.20 -1.45
C LYS A 142 -14.64 4.43 -0.54
N SER A 143 -14.56 4.25 0.75
CA SER A 143 -14.71 5.29 1.76
C SER A 143 -13.41 6.03 2.07
N TRP A 144 -12.28 5.56 1.59
CA TRP A 144 -10.93 6.05 1.95
C TRP A 144 -10.66 5.95 3.46
N SER A 145 -11.22 4.93 4.09
CA SER A 145 -11.04 4.63 5.52
C SER A 145 -9.98 3.57 5.75
N ASN A 146 -9.67 2.77 4.73
CA ASN A 146 -8.71 1.68 4.85
C ASN A 146 -7.99 1.42 3.53
N ILE A 147 -6.85 0.72 3.60
CA ILE A 147 -6.10 0.19 2.46
C ILE A 147 -6.51 -1.28 2.26
N LYS A 148 -6.87 -1.64 1.04
CA LYS A 148 -7.12 -3.04 0.66
C LYS A 148 -5.83 -3.86 0.59
N GLY A 149 -4.75 -3.23 0.15
CA GLY A 149 -3.42 -3.82 0.05
C GLY A 149 -2.38 -2.78 -0.37
N VAL A 150 -1.11 -3.15 -0.20
CA VAL A 150 0.05 -2.42 -0.70
C VAL A 150 0.69 -3.29 -1.78
N TYR A 151 0.98 -2.71 -2.93
CA TYR A 151 1.41 -3.43 -4.12
C TYR A 151 2.64 -2.79 -4.72
N ILE A 152 3.46 -3.62 -5.38
CA ILE A 152 4.47 -3.14 -6.31
C ILE A 152 4.17 -3.71 -7.70
N ALA A 153 4.29 -2.87 -8.72
CA ALA A 153 3.92 -3.22 -10.08
C ALA A 153 4.94 -2.73 -11.10
N CYS A 154 5.24 -3.56 -12.08
CA CYS A 154 6.01 -3.22 -13.27
C CYS A 154 5.09 -3.13 -14.48
N TRP A 155 5.18 -2.01 -15.19
CA TRP A 155 4.42 -1.77 -16.41
C TRP A 155 5.34 -1.57 -17.58
N ILE A 156 4.96 -2.11 -18.74
CA ILE A 156 5.60 -1.83 -20.03
C ILE A 156 4.54 -1.26 -20.98
N GLY A 157 4.55 0.03 -21.13
CA GLY A 157 3.46 0.73 -21.84
C GLY A 157 2.14 0.57 -21.12
N ASN A 158 1.18 -0.08 -21.75
CA ASN A 158 -0.15 -0.35 -21.19
C ASN A 158 -0.30 -1.80 -20.70
N VAL A 159 0.78 -2.57 -20.67
CA VAL A 159 0.77 -3.97 -20.24
C VAL A 159 1.35 -4.06 -18.84
N LEU A 160 0.59 -4.68 -17.93
CA LEU A 160 1.08 -5.07 -16.62
C LEU A 160 1.98 -6.29 -16.79
N GLU A 161 3.29 -6.10 -16.64
CA GLU A 161 4.27 -7.18 -16.77
C GLU A 161 4.22 -8.12 -15.56
N TRP A 162 4.21 -7.52 -14.38
CA TRP A 162 4.02 -8.25 -13.13
C TRP A 162 3.57 -7.31 -12.01
N VAL A 163 2.95 -7.91 -10.99
CA VAL A 163 2.56 -7.26 -9.74
C VAL A 163 2.78 -8.21 -8.59
N ASP A 164 3.15 -7.66 -7.44
CA ASP A 164 3.23 -8.38 -6.18
C ASP A 164 2.50 -7.61 -5.09
N GLU A 165 1.85 -8.33 -4.17
CA GLU A 165 1.18 -7.75 -3.01
C GLU A 165 2.12 -7.78 -1.81
N PHE A 166 2.64 -6.61 -1.47
CA PHE A 166 3.45 -6.44 -0.29
C PHE A 166 2.66 -6.63 0.99
N GLY A 167 3.22 -7.37 1.94
CA GLY A 167 2.62 -7.59 3.26
C GLY A 167 1.81 -8.87 3.39
N LYS A 168 1.63 -9.68 2.33
CA LYS A 168 1.14 -11.05 2.49
C LYS A 168 2.19 -11.95 3.15
N TYR A 169 3.46 -11.73 2.85
CA TYR A 169 4.55 -12.50 3.44
C TYR A 169 4.78 -12.22 4.93
N SER A 170 4.37 -11.05 5.43
CA SER A 170 4.49 -10.72 6.86
C SER A 170 3.32 -11.25 7.71
N SER A 171 2.20 -11.63 7.10
CA SER A 171 1.04 -12.16 7.82
C SER A 171 1.09 -13.68 8.03
N GLU A 172 1.93 -14.40 7.28
CA GLU A 172 2.10 -15.85 7.47
C GLU A 172 3.18 -16.23 8.50
N GLN A 173 3.96 -15.26 8.97
CA GLN A 173 4.97 -15.48 10.01
C GLN A 173 4.64 -14.87 11.39
N THR A 174 3.41 -14.45 11.63
CA THR A 174 2.97 -14.39 13.00
C THR A 174 2.67 -15.82 13.43
N ILE A 175 3.71 -16.58 13.71
CA ILE A 175 3.62 -17.73 14.59
C ILE A 175 3.10 -17.15 15.89
N ILE A 176 1.80 -17.29 16.13
CA ILE A 176 1.25 -17.15 17.46
C ILE A 176 1.93 -18.28 18.22
N GLU A 177 3.04 -17.97 18.90
CA GLU A 177 3.58 -18.86 19.90
C GLU A 177 2.44 -19.10 20.88
N PHE A 178 1.87 -20.30 20.78
CA PHE A 178 0.83 -20.74 21.66
C PHE A 178 1.45 -20.85 23.06
N ASN A 179 1.34 -19.78 23.83
CA ASN A 179 1.75 -19.81 25.22
C ASN A 179 0.71 -20.67 25.98
N PRO A 180 1.08 -21.89 26.44
CA PRO A 180 0.15 -22.79 27.11
C PRO A 180 -0.46 -22.21 28.39
N GLN A 181 0.09 -21.13 28.94
CA GLN A 181 -0.47 -20.43 30.10
C GLN A 181 -1.76 -19.64 29.79
N ASN A 182 -2.09 -19.41 28.51
CA ASN A 182 -3.33 -18.76 28.11
C ASN A 182 -4.43 -19.73 27.62
N ALA A 183 -4.22 -21.03 27.72
CA ALA A 183 -5.18 -22.04 27.28
C ALA A 183 -6.52 -21.96 28.04
N ASP A 184 -6.51 -21.53 29.29
CA ASP A 184 -7.71 -21.40 30.11
C ASP A 184 -8.54 -20.16 29.75
N ALA A 185 -7.91 -19.08 29.32
CA ALA A 185 -8.61 -17.89 28.84
C ALA A 185 -9.37 -18.16 27.52
N PHE A 186 -8.82 -18.99 26.63
CA PHE A 186 -9.51 -19.39 25.40
C PHE A 186 -10.70 -20.31 25.66
N LYS A 187 -10.63 -21.22 26.63
CA LYS A 187 -11.76 -22.06 27.04
C LYS A 187 -12.92 -21.23 27.62
N GLU A 188 -12.60 -20.14 28.30
CA GLU A 188 -13.62 -19.25 28.86
C GLU A 188 -14.31 -18.41 27.79
N ILE A 189 -13.58 -17.99 26.76
CA ILE A 189 -14.12 -17.29 25.57
C ILE A 189 -15.03 -18.21 24.76
N GLU A 190 -14.63 -19.46 24.49
CA GLU A 190 -15.48 -20.46 23.81
C GLU A 190 -16.77 -20.75 24.58
N LYS A 191 -16.71 -20.84 25.91
CA LYS A 191 -17.89 -21.00 26.77
C LYS A 191 -18.86 -19.84 26.64
N ARG A 192 -18.35 -18.60 26.57
CA ARG A 192 -19.18 -17.40 26.41
C ARG A 192 -19.82 -17.30 25.02
N ILE A 193 -19.15 -17.78 23.97
CA ILE A 193 -19.69 -17.82 22.60
C ILE A 193 -20.81 -18.85 22.50
N LYS A 194 -20.66 -20.05 23.08
CA LYS A 194 -21.71 -21.10 23.12
C LYS A 194 -22.96 -20.67 23.89
N LEU A 195 -22.84 -19.87 24.95
CA LEU A 195 -23.98 -19.37 25.74
C LEU A 195 -24.78 -18.27 24.99
N LYS A 196 -24.21 -17.55 24.02
CA LYS A 196 -24.93 -16.55 23.22
C LYS A 196 -25.66 -17.12 22.00
N GLY A 197 -25.35 -18.35 21.58
CA GLY A 197 -25.95 -19.02 20.40
C GLY A 197 -27.25 -19.80 20.69
N GLY A 198 -27.73 -19.86 21.95
CA GLY A 198 -28.77 -20.78 22.41
C GLY A 198 -30.11 -20.15 22.74
N LYS A 199 -30.63 -19.20 21.98
CA LYS A 199 -32.07 -18.83 22.05
C LYS A 199 -32.67 -18.81 20.65
N LYS A 200 -33.09 -19.99 20.17
CA LYS A 200 -34.14 -20.11 19.16
C LYS A 200 -35.48 -20.01 19.91
N GLY A 201 -36.24 -18.96 19.63
CA GLY A 201 -37.60 -18.80 20.12
C GLY A 201 -38.55 -19.77 19.40
N ASP A 202 -39.25 -20.58 20.18
CA ASP A 202 -40.40 -21.35 19.73
C ASP A 202 -41.54 -20.40 19.39
N THR A 203 -41.89 -20.29 18.14
CA THR A 203 -43.13 -19.68 17.67
C THR A 203 -44.20 -20.78 17.64
N LYS A 204 -45.09 -20.79 18.66
CA LYS A 204 -46.35 -21.58 18.64
C LYS A 204 -47.30 -20.94 17.65
N THR A 205 -47.62 -21.64 16.60
CA THR A 205 -48.81 -21.45 15.78
C THR A 205 -50.03 -21.98 16.54
N GLY A 206 -50.92 -21.09 16.96
CA GLY A 206 -52.24 -21.43 17.44
C GLY A 206 -53.25 -21.23 16.32
N THR A 207 -53.78 -22.29 15.80
CA THR A 207 -55.06 -22.37 15.06
C THR A 207 -56.20 -22.36 16.06
N ASN A 208 -57.18 -21.51 15.80
CA ASN A 208 -58.58 -21.74 16.26
C ASN A 208 -59.54 -21.08 15.31
N ASP A 209 -60.43 -21.93 14.79
CA ASP A 209 -61.84 -21.81 14.35
C ASP A 209 -62.38 -20.45 13.87
#